data_7b266d79b6fca5c5d6011a8b2a103f66
#
_entry.id   7b266d79b6fca5c5d6011a8b2a103f66
#
_cell.length_a   1.000
_cell.length_b   1.000
_cell.length_c   1.000
_cell.angle_alpha   90.00
_cell.angle_beta   90.00
_cell.angle_gamma   90.00
#
_symmetry.space_group_name_H-M   'P 1'
#
loop_
_entity.id
_entity.type
_entity.pdbx_description
1 polymer ?
#
loop_
_entity_poly.entity_id
_entity_poly.type
_entity_poly.pdbx_seq_one_letter_code
_entity_poly.pdbx_strand_id
1 'polypeptide(L)'
;MPAINGAQAMFQQLVMEGVTDIFSLPGAQIMSAFDVLHDMQDQINLIHTRHEQATTYMADGYAKVSGKPGVAMVVPGPGALNATAGLGTAYASSSPVLLISGQIPSKMLGKDTGQLHEVSEQLDVFKPITKWNHRISD
;
A
#
# COMPACT_ATOMS: atom_id res chain seq x y z
N MET A 1 -7.27 22.79 -15.36
CA MET A 1 -6.54 21.51 -15.36
C MET A 1 -7.59 20.40 -15.43
N PRO A 2 -7.37 19.31 -16.14
CA PRO A 2 -8.31 18.21 -16.10
C PRO A 2 -8.42 17.70 -14.65
N ALA A 3 -9.60 17.24 -14.26
CA ALA A 3 -9.80 16.62 -12.95
C ALA A 3 -9.04 15.29 -12.91
N ILE A 4 -8.28 15.06 -11.86
CA ILE A 4 -7.58 13.79 -11.60
C ILE A 4 -8.28 13.07 -10.45
N ASN A 5 -8.27 11.74 -10.47
CA ASN A 5 -8.80 10.95 -9.37
C ASN A 5 -7.75 10.76 -8.26
N GLY A 6 -8.19 10.25 -7.10
CA GLY A 6 -7.30 10.08 -5.94
C GLY A 6 -6.11 9.15 -6.20
N ALA A 7 -6.28 8.09 -7.00
CA ALA A 7 -5.18 7.19 -7.35
C ALA A 7 -4.14 7.90 -8.23
N GLN A 8 -4.60 8.68 -9.21
CA GLN A 8 -3.70 9.49 -10.05
C GLN A 8 -2.92 10.51 -9.20
N ALA A 9 -3.60 11.22 -8.28
CA ALA A 9 -2.93 12.17 -7.40
C ALA A 9 -1.87 11.49 -6.52
N MET A 10 -2.20 10.33 -5.94
CA MET A 10 -1.29 9.55 -5.10
C MET A 10 -0.03 9.12 -5.87
N PHE A 11 -0.18 8.50 -7.04
CA PHE A 11 0.98 8.00 -7.79
C PHE A 11 1.80 9.13 -8.40
N GLN A 12 1.19 10.21 -8.86
CA GLN A 12 1.92 11.40 -9.29
C GLN A 12 2.77 11.98 -8.14
N GLN A 13 2.22 12.03 -6.93
CA GLN A 13 2.99 12.45 -5.75
C GLN A 13 4.15 11.48 -5.47
N LEU A 14 3.95 10.18 -5.54
CA LEU A 14 5.02 9.20 -5.34
C LEU A 14 6.16 9.36 -6.37
N VAL A 15 5.82 9.62 -7.62
CA VAL A 15 6.83 9.94 -8.67
C VAL A 15 7.60 11.22 -8.31
N MET A 16 6.91 12.27 -7.85
CA MET A 16 7.57 13.51 -7.42
C MET A 16 8.51 13.30 -6.21
N GLU A 17 8.20 12.34 -5.32
CA GLU A 17 9.04 11.91 -4.21
C GLU A 17 10.18 10.96 -4.64
N GLY A 18 10.30 10.66 -5.92
CA GLY A 18 11.36 9.83 -6.47
C GLY A 18 11.14 8.32 -6.35
N VAL A 19 9.90 7.90 -6.11
CA VAL A 19 9.53 6.47 -6.13
C VAL A 19 9.51 5.97 -7.57
N THR A 20 10.28 4.91 -7.82
CA THR A 20 10.36 4.24 -9.12
C THR A 20 9.87 2.80 -9.11
N ASP A 21 9.73 2.21 -7.93
CA ASP A 21 9.40 0.79 -7.78
C ASP A 21 8.32 0.61 -6.70
N ILE A 22 7.29 -0.18 -7.02
CA ILE A 22 6.23 -0.57 -6.09
C ILE A 22 6.12 -2.10 -6.06
N PHE A 23 6.23 -2.69 -4.88
CA PHE A 23 6.06 -4.13 -4.64
C PHE A 23 4.61 -4.43 -4.29
N SER A 24 3.91 -5.25 -5.07
CA SER A 24 2.47 -5.41 -4.90
C SER A 24 1.96 -6.82 -5.22
N LEU A 25 0.80 -7.12 -4.66
CA LEU A 25 -0.03 -8.24 -5.06
C LEU A 25 -1.42 -7.69 -5.44
N PRO A 26 -1.89 -7.90 -6.70
CA PRO A 26 -3.16 -7.36 -7.15
C PRO A 26 -4.37 -7.99 -6.47
N GLY A 27 -5.47 -7.24 -6.42
CA GLY A 27 -6.76 -7.72 -5.93
C GLY A 27 -7.87 -6.68 -6.09
N ALA A 28 -9.11 -7.10 -5.86
CA ALA A 28 -10.31 -6.37 -6.25
C ALA A 28 -10.39 -4.93 -5.68
N GLN A 29 -10.06 -4.74 -4.41
CA GLN A 29 -10.23 -3.45 -3.73
C GLN A 29 -9.16 -2.40 -4.07
N ILE A 30 -8.17 -2.75 -4.90
CA ILE A 30 -7.13 -1.84 -5.39
C ILE A 30 -7.03 -1.83 -6.92
N MET A 31 -8.05 -2.35 -7.62
CA MET A 31 -8.04 -2.39 -9.10
C MET A 31 -7.89 -1.01 -9.73
N SER A 32 -8.56 0.01 -9.18
CA SER A 32 -8.44 1.39 -9.68
C SER A 32 -7.01 1.96 -9.55
N ALA A 33 -6.25 1.50 -8.57
CA ALA A 33 -4.85 1.85 -8.43
C ALA A 33 -4.00 1.17 -9.52
N PHE A 34 -4.27 -0.10 -9.80
CA PHE A 34 -3.59 -0.83 -10.87
C PHE A 34 -3.89 -0.26 -12.27
N ASP A 35 -5.12 0.19 -12.49
CA ASP A 35 -5.52 0.85 -13.74
C ASP A 35 -4.69 2.11 -14.00
N VAL A 36 -4.50 2.95 -12.99
CA VAL A 36 -3.64 4.13 -13.09
C VAL A 36 -2.17 3.74 -13.28
N LEU A 37 -1.66 2.74 -12.56
CA LEU A 37 -0.27 2.28 -12.71
C LEU A 37 -0.01 1.68 -14.09
N HIS A 38 -1.03 1.09 -14.72
CA HIS A 38 -0.92 0.64 -16.10
C HIS A 38 -0.58 1.79 -17.07
N ASP A 39 -1.15 2.96 -16.85
CA ASP A 39 -0.88 4.15 -17.66
C ASP A 39 0.44 4.86 -17.29
N MET A 40 1.08 4.45 -16.18
CA MET A 40 2.30 5.05 -15.64
C MET A 40 3.52 4.11 -15.68
N GLN A 41 3.50 3.08 -16.52
CA GLN A 41 4.57 2.04 -16.60
C GLN A 41 5.93 2.60 -17.02
N ASP A 42 5.97 3.76 -17.63
CA ASP A 42 7.19 4.49 -17.98
C ASP A 42 7.83 5.22 -16.79
N GLN A 43 7.09 5.38 -15.68
CA GLN A 43 7.51 6.14 -14.50
C GLN A 43 7.64 5.25 -13.26
N ILE A 44 6.77 4.25 -13.11
CA ILE A 44 6.74 3.34 -11.95
C ILE A 44 6.81 1.88 -12.44
N ASN A 45 7.81 1.18 -11.98
CA ASN A 45 7.95 -0.26 -12.17
C ASN A 45 7.13 -1.01 -11.10
N LEU A 46 6.15 -1.79 -11.53
CA LEU A 46 5.30 -2.57 -10.65
C LEU A 46 5.79 -4.01 -10.56
N ILE A 47 6.30 -4.38 -9.39
CA ILE A 47 6.89 -5.70 -9.13
C ILE A 47 5.87 -6.58 -8.39
N HIS A 48 5.42 -7.63 -9.07
CA HIS A 48 4.42 -8.55 -8.52
C HIS A 48 5.06 -9.63 -7.63
N THR A 49 4.41 -9.88 -6.50
CA THR A 49 4.74 -10.98 -5.59
C THR A 49 3.70 -12.11 -5.68
N ARG A 50 3.94 -13.19 -4.92
CA ARG A 50 3.00 -14.32 -4.78
C ARG A 50 2.37 -14.39 -3.40
N HIS A 51 2.77 -13.50 -2.49
CA HIS A 51 2.24 -13.36 -1.14
C HIS A 51 2.51 -11.94 -0.66
N GLU A 52 1.57 -11.33 0.06
CA GLU A 52 1.68 -9.92 0.49
C GLU A 52 2.82 -9.68 1.48
N GLN A 53 3.17 -10.66 2.28
CA GLN A 53 4.35 -10.60 3.16
C GLN A 53 5.62 -10.26 2.37
N ALA A 54 5.76 -10.82 1.17
CA ALA A 54 6.91 -10.55 0.32
C ALA A 54 6.97 -9.09 -0.13
N THR A 55 5.83 -8.41 -0.32
CA THR A 55 5.81 -7.00 -0.75
C THR A 55 6.54 -6.11 0.25
N THR A 56 6.25 -6.26 1.53
CA THR A 56 6.86 -5.45 2.60
C THR A 56 8.30 -5.84 2.90
N TYR A 57 8.66 -7.13 2.82
CA TYR A 57 10.07 -7.53 2.92
C TYR A 57 10.92 -7.04 1.73
N MET A 58 10.38 -7.04 0.51
CA MET A 58 11.06 -6.49 -0.66
C MET A 58 11.21 -4.97 -0.52
N ALA A 59 10.17 -4.27 -0.06
CA ALA A 59 10.24 -2.84 0.22
C ALA A 59 11.29 -2.52 1.30
N ASP A 60 11.38 -3.31 2.37
CA ASP A 60 12.41 -3.18 3.41
C ASP A 60 13.82 -3.38 2.86
N GLY A 61 14.03 -4.45 2.09
CA GLY A 61 15.31 -4.73 1.44
C GLY A 61 15.72 -3.63 0.46
N TYR A 62 14.77 -3.16 -0.36
CA TYR A 62 14.98 -2.05 -1.28
C TYR A 62 15.41 -0.77 -0.54
N ALA A 63 14.69 -0.42 0.53
CA ALA A 63 15.01 0.77 1.33
C ALA A 63 16.41 0.71 1.93
N LYS A 64 16.82 -0.44 2.47
CA LYS A 64 18.14 -0.65 3.05
C LYS A 64 19.29 -0.53 2.04
N VAL A 65 19.07 -1.01 0.82
CA VAL A 65 20.12 -1.03 -0.21
C VAL A 65 20.17 0.30 -0.99
N SER A 66 19.02 0.84 -1.33
CA SER A 66 18.94 2.03 -2.18
C SER A 66 19.06 3.35 -1.40
N GLY A 67 18.77 3.33 -0.09
CA GLY A 67 18.62 4.55 0.72
C GLY A 67 17.36 5.35 0.39
N LYS A 68 16.45 4.82 -0.43
CA LYS A 68 15.17 5.45 -0.81
C LYS A 68 14.00 4.77 -0.08
N PRO A 69 12.84 5.41 0.05
CA PRO A 69 11.66 4.74 0.57
C PRO A 69 11.25 3.53 -0.27
N GLY A 70 11.06 2.39 0.38
CA GLY A 70 10.45 1.22 -0.25
C GLY A 70 8.93 1.31 -0.19
N VAL A 71 8.24 1.04 -1.29
CA VAL A 71 6.77 1.13 -1.36
C VAL A 71 6.17 -0.24 -1.59
N ALA A 72 5.24 -0.62 -0.72
CA ALA A 72 4.44 -1.84 -0.86
C ALA A 72 2.96 -1.48 -1.02
N MET A 73 2.22 -2.24 -1.84
CA MET A 73 0.79 -2.02 -2.05
C MET A 73 0.03 -3.34 -2.03
N VAL A 74 -1.03 -3.41 -1.19
CA VAL A 74 -1.81 -4.63 -0.96
C VAL A 74 -3.31 -4.34 -0.83
N VAL A 75 -4.13 -5.38 -1.00
CA VAL A 75 -5.57 -5.31 -0.67
C VAL A 75 -5.78 -5.18 0.84
N PRO A 76 -6.96 -4.70 1.29
CA PRO A 76 -7.30 -4.65 2.71
C PRO A 76 -7.48 -6.06 3.31
N GLY A 77 -7.79 -6.11 4.59
CA GLY A 77 -8.08 -7.33 5.31
C GLY A 77 -6.93 -8.33 5.28
N PRO A 78 -7.12 -9.53 4.72
CA PRO A 78 -6.09 -10.57 4.69
C PRO A 78 -4.78 -10.11 4.07
N GLY A 79 -4.84 -9.31 2.99
CA GLY A 79 -3.62 -8.80 2.34
C GLY A 79 -2.85 -7.84 3.22
N ALA A 80 -3.55 -6.92 3.87
CA ALA A 80 -2.98 -5.99 4.83
C ALA A 80 -2.38 -6.74 6.05
N LEU A 81 -3.10 -7.74 6.58
CA LEU A 81 -2.62 -8.58 7.69
C LEU A 81 -1.37 -9.38 7.30
N ASN A 82 -1.34 -9.98 6.11
CA ASN A 82 -0.16 -10.70 5.62
C ASN A 82 1.06 -9.78 5.48
N ALA A 83 0.87 -8.52 5.13
CA ALA A 83 1.95 -7.54 4.98
C ALA A 83 2.59 -7.11 6.32
N THR A 84 1.94 -7.34 7.46
CA THR A 84 2.39 -6.88 8.79
C THR A 84 3.77 -7.41 9.19
N ALA A 85 4.12 -8.63 8.81
CA ALA A 85 5.38 -9.26 9.20
C ALA A 85 6.60 -8.49 8.66
N GLY A 86 6.62 -8.16 7.37
CA GLY A 86 7.70 -7.36 6.77
C GLY A 86 7.65 -5.91 7.23
N LEU A 87 6.45 -5.34 7.41
CA LEU A 87 6.29 -3.98 7.92
C LEU A 87 6.83 -3.85 9.36
N GLY A 88 6.54 -4.81 10.24
CA GLY A 88 7.08 -4.86 11.60
C GLY A 88 8.62 -4.98 11.61
N THR A 89 9.18 -5.75 10.67
CA THR A 89 10.63 -5.86 10.48
C THR A 89 11.24 -4.53 10.06
N ALA A 90 10.62 -3.85 9.09
CA ALA A 90 11.05 -2.52 8.64
C ALA A 90 10.97 -1.49 9.79
N TYR A 91 9.90 -1.51 10.58
CA TYR A 91 9.75 -0.64 11.75
C TYR A 91 10.86 -0.87 12.77
N ALA A 92 11.13 -2.13 13.15
CA ALA A 92 12.16 -2.48 14.11
C ALA A 92 13.57 -2.07 13.65
N SER A 93 13.83 -2.09 12.34
CA SER A 93 15.12 -1.69 11.76
C SER A 93 15.16 -0.21 11.31
N SER A 94 14.11 0.55 11.56
CA SER A 94 13.98 1.97 11.14
C SER A 94 14.14 2.18 9.62
N SER A 95 13.76 1.19 8.82
CA SER A 95 13.76 1.29 7.36
C SER A 95 12.58 2.15 6.88
N PRO A 96 12.79 3.09 5.95
CA PRO A 96 11.71 3.92 5.41
C PRO A 96 10.84 3.10 4.45
N VAL A 97 9.78 2.49 4.96
CA VAL A 97 8.81 1.74 4.17
C VAL A 97 7.44 2.41 4.24
N LEU A 98 6.83 2.59 3.08
CA LEU A 98 5.43 3.01 2.92
C LEU A 98 4.59 1.79 2.53
N LEU A 99 3.60 1.45 3.35
CA LEU A 99 2.58 0.48 2.98
C LEU A 99 1.29 1.21 2.56
N ILE A 100 0.87 0.98 1.34
CA ILE A 100 -0.42 1.42 0.81
C ILE A 100 -1.36 0.22 0.86
N SER A 101 -2.41 0.33 1.65
CA SER A 101 -3.45 -0.70 1.72
C SER A 101 -4.77 -0.17 1.16
N GLY A 102 -5.45 -1.00 0.38
CA GLY A 102 -6.82 -0.73 0.02
C GLY A 102 -7.75 -0.68 1.22
N GLN A 103 -9.02 -0.39 0.97
CA GLN A 103 -10.09 -0.48 1.96
C GLN A 103 -11.37 -0.98 1.28
N ILE A 104 -12.30 -1.50 2.06
CA ILE A 104 -13.65 -1.78 1.62
C ILE A 104 -14.35 -0.47 1.21
N PRO A 105 -15.45 -0.52 0.45
CA PRO A 105 -16.15 0.71 0.04
C PRO A 105 -16.46 1.62 1.22
N SER A 106 -16.14 2.91 1.10
CA SER A 106 -16.25 3.89 2.21
C SER A 106 -17.64 3.94 2.84
N LYS A 107 -18.70 3.72 2.03
CA LYS A 107 -20.09 3.64 2.52
C LYS A 107 -20.38 2.44 3.45
N MET A 108 -19.52 1.43 3.45
CA MET A 108 -19.68 0.21 4.24
C MET A 108 -18.82 0.22 5.50
N LEU A 109 -17.88 1.15 5.62
CA LEU A 109 -17.01 1.28 6.79
C LEU A 109 -17.83 1.46 8.09
N GLY A 110 -17.45 0.68 9.10
CA GLY A 110 -18.08 0.70 10.43
C GLY A 110 -19.47 0.10 10.50
N LYS A 111 -19.92 -0.62 9.47
CA LYS A 111 -21.24 -1.27 9.44
C LYS A 111 -21.17 -2.77 9.77
N ASP A 112 -20.00 -3.38 9.75
CA ASP A 112 -19.75 -4.79 10.04
C ASP A 112 -20.71 -5.72 9.27
N THR A 113 -20.77 -5.52 7.96
CA THR A 113 -21.71 -6.23 7.07
C THR A 113 -21.10 -7.44 6.38
N GLY A 114 -19.86 -7.81 6.73
CA GLY A 114 -19.16 -8.96 6.14
C GLY A 114 -18.74 -8.70 4.68
N GLN A 115 -18.30 -7.49 4.37
CA GLN A 115 -17.76 -7.17 3.06
C GLN A 115 -16.49 -7.99 2.81
N LEU A 116 -16.26 -8.34 1.55
CA LEU A 116 -15.01 -8.99 1.16
C LEU A 116 -13.80 -8.19 1.67
N HIS A 117 -12.93 -8.83 2.45
CA HIS A 117 -11.75 -8.24 3.07
C HIS A 117 -12.04 -7.20 4.17
N GLU A 118 -13.22 -7.20 4.75
CA GLU A 118 -13.56 -6.30 5.85
C GLU A 118 -12.75 -6.64 7.11
N VAL A 119 -12.11 -5.62 7.67
CA VAL A 119 -11.55 -5.62 9.04
C VAL A 119 -12.01 -4.32 9.67
N SER A 120 -12.78 -4.40 10.76
CA SER A 120 -13.47 -3.26 11.37
C SER A 120 -12.55 -2.09 11.66
N GLU A 121 -11.40 -2.35 12.30
CA GLU A 121 -10.42 -1.33 12.68
C GLU A 121 -9.03 -1.65 12.09
N GLN A 122 -8.92 -1.67 10.76
CA GLN A 122 -7.68 -2.02 10.08
C GLN A 122 -6.49 -1.15 10.50
N LEU A 123 -6.69 0.14 10.78
CA LEU A 123 -5.60 1.03 11.24
C LEU A 123 -5.02 0.61 12.58
N ASP A 124 -5.83 0.04 13.48
CA ASP A 124 -5.39 -0.39 14.79
C ASP A 124 -4.38 -1.54 14.72
N VAL A 125 -4.47 -2.36 13.67
CA VAL A 125 -3.50 -3.44 13.41
C VAL A 125 -2.11 -2.87 13.13
N PHE A 126 -2.03 -1.71 12.52
CA PHE A 126 -0.76 -1.09 12.12
C PHE A 126 -0.15 -0.18 13.18
N LYS A 127 -0.93 0.29 14.17
CA LYS A 127 -0.45 1.21 15.21
C LYS A 127 0.86 0.79 15.87
N PRO A 128 1.03 -0.47 16.33
CA PRO A 128 2.24 -0.89 17.03
C PRO A 128 3.46 -1.11 16.14
N ILE A 129 3.29 -1.13 14.82
CA ILE A 129 4.33 -1.47 13.85
C ILE A 129 4.56 -0.37 12.80
N THR A 130 4.04 0.83 13.04
CA THR A 130 4.24 1.99 12.17
C THR A 130 4.52 3.24 12.98
N LYS A 131 5.33 4.13 12.43
CA LYS A 131 5.56 5.46 12.99
C LYS A 131 4.33 6.35 12.83
N TRP A 132 3.57 6.16 11.77
CA TRP A 132 2.37 6.91 11.44
C TRP A 132 1.49 6.06 10.53
N ASN A 133 0.19 6.14 10.71
CA ASN A 133 -0.79 5.56 9.80
C ASN A 133 -2.00 6.48 9.66
N HIS A 134 -2.65 6.43 8.52
CA HIS A 134 -3.80 7.28 8.25
C HIS A 134 -4.72 6.63 7.22
N ARG A 135 -6.02 6.88 7.35
CA ARG A 135 -7.01 6.52 6.33
C ARG A 135 -7.36 7.79 5.54
N ILE A 136 -7.08 7.75 4.24
CA ILE A 136 -7.50 8.81 3.34
C ILE A 136 -9.03 8.72 3.20
N SER A 137 -9.71 9.80 3.47
CA SER A 137 -11.15 10.01 3.22
C SER A 137 -11.31 11.12 2.20
N ASP A 138 -12.44 11.13 1.50
CA ASP A 138 -12.81 12.13 0.47
C ASP A 138 -12.73 13.56 0.98
#